data_986f98449cf74a6309b143df942c4466
#
_entry.id   986f98449cf74a6309b143df942c4466
#
_cell.length_a   1.000
_cell.length_b   1.000
_cell.length_c   1.000
_cell.angle_alpha   90.00
_cell.angle_beta   90.00
_cell.angle_gamma   90.00
#
_symmetry.space_group_name_H-M   'P 1'
#
loop_
_entity.id
_entity.type
_entity.pdbx_description
1 polymer ?
#
loop_
_entity_poly.entity_id
_entity_poly.type
_entity_poly.pdbx_seq_one_letter_code
_entity_poly.pdbx_strand_id
1 'polypeptide(L)'
;MRATRRGVIGISIAASGALALAACSDDGGGGEVDLEKQSKGAMDGFAADSQFTATEAFTLSLLWTEWPDLPITDSWQFFTEIEKRTNVKLEVTTIPFSDAVEKRSLLISAGDAPTVIPLVYTGEEDSFVSSGALLPISDYVEHMPHFQKYVEEWDLGEMIDNLKQADGKYYMLPGLQEVSVPVFTLVIRKDVFETVGGGIPETWDEMREALVKIKAEYPDSKPLADGFEAASMLNYAAHAFGAQAGWGFGDGMMDDGSGKLEYTAASAGYKQMVEYFRGLVEDGLIDTDSLTAANDGSGGGSVSEKFANELVFAASGSSGTAIEFAQALNETVGEGNYEVLQIAPPGGPAGQVCEPRNFWNGFMLNAEITESENFLATLQFLDWIYYNPEARELLRWGVLDETYTKDASGKITLKPEFRLDAYNINPDGATDIQKDLGWSNSVFADSTESRALKESYNTPTFVEYVDSVLATRTPREPNPPAPLDEMELERASLLATPLKDTVDTNTLRFIMGERDIAEWDDYVAELEAQGLQQYVDLVNTARERFEEENS
;
A
#
# COMPACT_ATOMS: atom_id res chain seq x y z
N MET A 1 -60.74 2.79 20.86
CA MET A 1 -61.76 3.88 21.02
C MET A 1 -61.32 5.06 20.17
N ARG A 2 -62.14 5.37 19.16
CA ARG A 2 -62.45 6.68 18.52
C ARG A 2 -61.26 7.61 18.22
N ALA A 3 -60.83 7.87 16.99
CA ALA A 3 -61.49 8.48 15.81
C ALA A 3 -61.86 9.96 16.02
N THR A 4 -61.29 10.85 15.22
CA THR A 4 -61.95 11.86 14.33
C THR A 4 -60.89 12.86 13.89
N ARG A 5 -60.60 13.03 12.62
CA ARG A 5 -61.26 13.71 11.48
C ARG A 5 -60.94 15.20 11.34
N ARG A 6 -60.28 15.51 10.22
CA ARG A 6 -60.60 16.47 9.15
C ARG A 6 -60.35 17.99 9.35
N GLY A 7 -59.67 18.54 8.31
CA GLY A 7 -59.83 19.93 7.89
C GLY A 7 -58.98 20.22 6.64
N VAL A 8 -59.62 20.09 5.47
CA VAL A 8 -59.14 20.56 4.16
C VAL A 8 -59.63 21.98 3.98
N ILE A 9 -58.77 22.91 3.57
CA ILE A 9 -59.19 24.09 2.79
C ILE A 9 -58.09 24.39 1.77
N GLY A 10 -58.44 24.26 0.49
CA GLY A 10 -57.67 24.73 -0.64
C GLY A 10 -58.11 26.15 -1.01
N ILE A 11 -57.18 26.91 -1.54
CA ILE A 11 -57.49 28.06 -2.40
C ILE A 11 -56.45 28.13 -3.50
N SER A 12 -56.91 27.96 -4.74
CA SER A 12 -56.19 28.21 -5.95
C SER A 12 -56.26 29.70 -6.31
N ILE A 13 -55.17 30.30 -6.78
CA ILE A 13 -55.24 31.41 -7.77
C ILE A 13 -54.00 31.34 -8.64
N ALA A 14 -54.25 31.27 -9.95
CA ALA A 14 -53.32 31.35 -11.05
C ALA A 14 -52.93 32.80 -11.36
N ALA A 15 -51.68 32.98 -11.79
CA ALA A 15 -51.35 34.02 -12.75
C ALA A 15 -50.00 33.77 -13.43
N SER A 16 -50.03 33.81 -14.71
CA SER A 16 -49.04 33.59 -15.76
C SER A 16 -47.85 34.55 -15.71
N GLY A 17 -46.68 34.05 -16.14
CA GLY A 17 -45.58 34.95 -16.49
C GLY A 17 -44.29 34.24 -16.90
N ALA A 18 -44.12 34.10 -18.22
CA ALA A 18 -42.87 34.03 -19.00
C ALA A 18 -41.83 32.92 -18.66
N LEU A 19 -41.77 31.95 -19.59
CA LEU A 19 -40.64 31.05 -19.80
C LEU A 19 -39.40 31.85 -20.20
N ALA A 20 -38.34 31.71 -19.39
CA ALA A 20 -36.97 31.81 -19.87
C ALA A 20 -36.37 30.40 -19.70
N LEU A 21 -36.18 29.73 -20.83
CA LEU A 21 -35.39 28.51 -20.92
C LEU A 21 -33.91 28.92 -20.71
N ALA A 22 -33.41 28.80 -19.49
CA ALA A 22 -32.01 28.65 -19.25
C ALA A 22 -31.77 27.13 -19.19
N ALA A 23 -31.07 26.63 -20.16
CA ALA A 23 -30.48 25.30 -20.12
C ALA A 23 -29.48 25.32 -18.96
N CYS A 24 -29.82 24.68 -17.85
CA CYS A 24 -28.85 24.22 -16.87
C CYS A 24 -28.27 22.93 -17.44
N SER A 25 -27.05 22.99 -17.90
CA SER A 25 -26.17 21.85 -17.92
C SER A 25 -25.97 21.46 -16.44
N ASP A 26 -26.35 20.26 -16.13
CA ASP A 26 -26.10 19.62 -14.84
C ASP A 26 -24.60 19.26 -14.83
N ASP A 27 -23.77 20.20 -14.39
CA ASP A 27 -22.37 19.93 -14.06
C ASP A 27 -22.36 19.56 -12.56
N GLY A 28 -21.87 18.37 -12.28
CA GLY A 28 -21.72 17.80 -10.94
C GLY A 28 -21.00 18.78 -9.99
N GLY A 29 -21.53 18.91 -8.79
CA GLY A 29 -21.27 19.93 -7.80
C GLY A 29 -19.84 20.07 -7.30
N GLY A 30 -18.98 20.73 -8.05
CA GLY A 30 -17.74 21.34 -7.60
C GLY A 30 -17.80 22.83 -7.95
N GLY A 31 -17.95 23.73 -6.97
CA GLY A 31 -17.82 25.16 -7.21
C GLY A 31 -16.44 25.46 -7.77
N GLU A 32 -16.37 26.28 -8.82
CA GLU A 32 -15.09 26.74 -9.40
C GLU A 32 -14.23 27.36 -8.27
N VAL A 33 -13.07 26.76 -7.99
CA VAL A 33 -12.15 27.21 -6.95
C VAL A 33 -11.56 28.56 -7.35
N ASP A 34 -11.80 29.58 -6.54
CA ASP A 34 -11.23 30.91 -6.73
C ASP A 34 -9.91 31.02 -5.93
N LEU A 35 -8.81 30.59 -6.53
CA LEU A 35 -7.50 30.58 -5.89
C LEU A 35 -7.05 31.95 -5.37
N GLU A 36 -7.54 33.06 -5.91
CA GLU A 36 -7.23 34.40 -5.35
C GLU A 36 -7.85 34.60 -3.97
N LYS A 37 -9.01 33.99 -3.70
CA LYS A 37 -9.69 34.05 -2.39
C LYS A 37 -9.26 32.93 -1.44
N GLN A 38 -8.72 31.85 -1.97
CA GLN A 38 -8.39 30.61 -1.24
C GLN A 38 -6.87 30.41 -1.10
N SER A 39 -6.11 31.50 -1.15
CA SER A 39 -4.64 31.50 -1.05
C SER A 39 -4.11 32.02 0.30
N LYS A 40 -4.96 32.19 1.30
CA LYS A 40 -4.55 32.64 2.63
C LYS A 40 -3.50 31.67 3.21
N GLY A 41 -2.39 32.21 3.65
CA GLY A 41 -1.27 31.41 4.18
C GLY A 41 -0.37 30.79 3.10
N ALA A 42 -0.72 30.85 1.82
CA ALA A 42 0.12 30.33 0.76
C ALA A 42 1.41 31.15 0.59
N MET A 43 2.46 30.49 0.11
CA MET A 43 3.72 31.11 -0.25
C MET A 43 3.71 31.62 -1.69
N ASP A 44 4.14 32.86 -1.90
CA ASP A 44 4.43 33.36 -3.24
C ASP A 44 5.72 32.69 -3.75
N GLY A 45 5.67 32.20 -5.01
CA GLY A 45 6.83 31.61 -5.66
C GLY A 45 7.30 30.29 -5.06
N PHE A 46 6.39 29.50 -4.48
CA PHE A 46 6.66 28.16 -4.00
C PHE A 46 7.14 27.26 -5.17
N ALA A 47 8.28 26.59 -4.99
CA ALA A 47 8.98 25.82 -6.02
C ALA A 47 9.56 24.52 -5.44
N ALA A 48 10.02 23.60 -6.28
CA ALA A 48 10.48 22.24 -5.92
C ALA A 48 11.72 22.16 -5.00
N ASP A 49 12.33 23.27 -4.65
CA ASP A 49 13.43 23.37 -3.66
C ASP A 49 13.05 24.21 -2.43
N SER A 50 11.77 24.63 -2.34
CA SER A 50 11.29 25.51 -1.28
C SER A 50 11.00 24.74 0.01
N GLN A 51 11.50 25.27 1.16
CA GLN A 51 10.91 24.96 2.46
C GLN A 51 9.52 25.62 2.52
N PHE A 52 8.48 24.87 2.80
CA PHE A 52 7.16 25.46 3.01
C PHE A 52 7.08 26.13 4.39
N THR A 53 6.58 27.35 4.41
CA THR A 53 6.21 28.06 5.64
C THR A 53 5.02 28.95 5.34
N ALA A 54 3.86 28.65 5.90
CA ALA A 54 2.66 29.43 5.69
C ALA A 54 2.87 30.89 6.11
N THR A 55 2.46 31.83 5.25
CA THR A 55 2.57 33.28 5.50
C THR A 55 1.64 33.75 6.63
N GLU A 56 0.54 33.01 6.87
CA GLU A 56 -0.37 33.12 8.01
C GLU A 56 -0.59 31.73 8.59
N ALA A 57 -0.54 31.60 9.92
CA ALA A 57 -0.76 30.30 10.58
C ALA A 57 -2.19 29.80 10.42
N PHE A 58 -2.35 28.49 10.21
CA PHE A 58 -3.64 27.84 10.12
C PHE A 58 -3.62 26.45 10.76
N THR A 59 -4.81 25.89 10.99
CA THR A 59 -4.98 24.51 11.48
C THR A 59 -5.45 23.61 10.35
N LEU A 60 -4.83 22.44 10.24
CA LEU A 60 -5.15 21.42 9.25
C LEU A 60 -5.62 20.15 9.96
N SER A 61 -6.86 19.72 9.69
CA SER A 61 -7.39 18.46 10.22
C SER A 61 -6.93 17.28 9.40
N LEU A 62 -6.52 16.20 10.08
CA LEU A 62 -6.11 14.97 9.42
C LEU A 62 -6.56 13.71 10.18
N LEU A 63 -6.78 12.64 9.42
CA LEU A 63 -7.01 11.31 9.95
C LEU A 63 -5.68 10.67 10.34
N TRP A 64 -5.64 9.98 11.49
CA TRP A 64 -4.44 9.28 11.94
C TRP A 64 -4.77 7.83 12.28
N THR A 65 -4.12 6.91 11.58
CA THR A 65 -4.19 5.50 11.93
C THR A 65 -3.22 5.21 13.07
N GLU A 66 -3.73 4.67 14.16
CA GLU A 66 -2.96 4.38 15.37
C GLU A 66 -2.71 2.87 15.51
N TRP A 67 -1.44 2.49 15.72
CA TRP A 67 -1.05 1.12 16.01
C TRP A 67 -1.04 0.87 17.54
N PRO A 68 -1.40 -0.35 17.99
CA PRO A 68 -1.49 -0.64 19.43
C PRO A 68 -0.19 -0.43 20.20
N ASP A 69 0.96 -0.67 19.57
CA ASP A 69 2.30 -0.53 20.14
C ASP A 69 2.96 0.83 19.87
N LEU A 70 2.28 1.69 19.11
CA LEU A 70 2.72 3.05 18.78
C LEU A 70 1.56 4.06 18.96
N PRO A 71 1.05 4.25 20.20
CA PRO A 71 -0.01 5.20 20.44
C PRO A 71 0.49 6.64 20.28
N ILE A 72 -0.33 7.46 19.60
CA ILE A 72 -0.04 8.88 19.41
C ILE A 72 -0.10 9.65 20.73
N THR A 73 0.78 10.63 20.90
CA THR A 73 0.73 11.56 22.03
C THR A 73 0.90 13.00 21.58
N ASP A 74 0.15 13.92 22.21
CA ASP A 74 0.22 15.37 21.93
C ASP A 74 1.60 15.96 22.27
N SER A 75 2.40 15.26 23.06
CA SER A 75 3.74 15.69 23.48
C SER A 75 4.86 15.36 22.48
N TRP A 76 4.56 14.70 21.39
CA TRP A 76 5.58 14.38 20.39
C TRP A 76 6.23 15.63 19.82
N GLN A 77 7.55 15.62 19.73
CA GLN A 77 8.34 16.68 19.10
C GLN A 77 7.91 16.91 17.64
N PHE A 78 7.47 15.86 16.96
CA PHE A 78 6.93 15.91 15.61
C PHE A 78 5.91 17.06 15.44
N PHE A 79 4.87 17.14 16.28
CA PHE A 79 3.83 18.16 16.14
C PHE A 79 4.37 19.58 16.34
N THR A 80 5.19 19.77 17.39
CA THR A 80 5.73 21.10 17.71
C THR A 80 6.74 21.59 16.68
N GLU A 81 7.53 20.68 16.10
CA GLU A 81 8.53 21.05 15.08
C GLU A 81 7.88 21.29 13.72
N ILE A 82 6.86 20.51 13.33
CA ILE A 82 6.08 20.78 12.11
C ILE A 82 5.40 22.17 12.22
N GLU A 83 4.70 22.46 13.32
CA GLU A 83 4.07 23.76 13.51
C GLU A 83 5.11 24.90 13.45
N LYS A 84 6.23 24.76 14.13
CA LYS A 84 7.31 25.76 14.18
C LYS A 84 7.91 26.05 12.79
N ARG A 85 8.10 25.00 11.95
CA ARG A 85 8.69 25.16 10.60
C ARG A 85 7.71 25.70 9.58
N THR A 86 6.47 25.30 9.70
CA THR A 86 5.47 25.49 8.63
C THR A 86 4.39 26.49 8.97
N ASN A 87 4.24 26.92 10.23
CA ASN A 87 3.08 27.65 10.75
C ASN A 87 1.75 26.87 10.56
N VAL A 88 1.80 25.54 10.37
CA VAL A 88 0.64 24.67 10.27
C VAL A 88 0.51 23.85 11.53
N LYS A 89 -0.61 23.99 12.23
CA LYS A 89 -0.97 23.14 13.37
C LYS A 89 -1.78 21.95 12.87
N LEU A 90 -1.34 20.74 13.16
CA LEU A 90 -2.08 19.52 12.84
C LEU A 90 -3.10 19.23 13.93
N GLU A 91 -4.37 19.05 13.54
CA GLU A 91 -5.46 18.58 14.40
C GLU A 91 -5.86 17.17 13.97
N VAL A 92 -5.67 16.20 14.87
CA VAL A 92 -5.70 14.79 14.54
C VAL A 92 -6.99 14.12 15.00
N THR A 93 -7.62 13.35 14.11
CA THR A 93 -8.68 12.39 14.43
C THR A 93 -8.11 10.99 14.32
N THR A 94 -8.10 10.19 15.39
CA THR A 94 -7.51 8.86 15.42
C THR A 94 -8.50 7.75 15.08
N ILE A 95 -8.02 6.74 14.34
CA ILE A 95 -8.71 5.47 14.12
C ILE A 95 -7.73 4.32 14.39
N PRO A 96 -8.18 3.17 14.96
CA PRO A 96 -7.29 2.04 15.19
C PRO A 96 -6.92 1.34 13.89
N PHE A 97 -5.70 0.80 13.82
CA PHE A 97 -5.20 0.07 12.64
C PHE A 97 -6.07 -1.14 12.26
N SER A 98 -6.58 -1.88 13.26
CA SER A 98 -7.34 -3.13 13.03
C SER A 98 -8.57 -2.98 12.13
N ASP A 99 -9.20 -1.81 12.14
CA ASP A 99 -10.44 -1.49 11.42
C ASP A 99 -10.33 -0.15 10.66
N ALA A 100 -9.07 0.23 10.32
CA ALA A 100 -8.79 1.53 9.71
C ALA A 100 -9.53 1.74 8.37
N VAL A 101 -9.54 0.73 7.49
CA VAL A 101 -10.22 0.80 6.18
C VAL A 101 -11.73 1.01 6.35
N GLU A 102 -12.38 0.21 7.23
CA GLU A 102 -13.82 0.33 7.48
C GLU A 102 -14.17 1.68 8.09
N LYS A 103 -13.44 2.11 9.13
CA LYS A 103 -13.72 3.39 9.80
C LYS A 103 -13.47 4.59 8.90
N ARG A 104 -12.40 4.56 8.11
CA ARG A 104 -12.13 5.59 7.10
C ARG A 104 -13.29 5.69 6.10
N SER A 105 -13.75 4.56 5.58
CA SER A 105 -14.87 4.51 4.65
C SER A 105 -16.16 5.07 5.25
N LEU A 106 -16.44 4.74 6.52
CA LEU A 106 -17.60 5.29 7.23
C LEU A 106 -17.51 6.82 7.40
N LEU A 107 -16.34 7.36 7.77
CA LEU A 107 -16.13 8.80 7.92
C LEU A 107 -16.32 9.54 6.60
N ILE A 108 -15.75 9.04 5.50
CA ILE A 108 -15.88 9.63 4.16
C ILE A 108 -17.35 9.61 3.74
N SER A 109 -18.02 8.47 3.84
CA SER A 109 -19.42 8.30 3.42
C SER A 109 -20.41 9.13 4.27
N ALA A 110 -20.06 9.41 5.52
CA ALA A 110 -20.88 10.26 6.40
C ALA A 110 -20.64 11.78 6.17
N GLY A 111 -19.58 12.17 5.44
CA GLY A 111 -19.14 13.56 5.31
C GLY A 111 -18.43 14.09 6.56
N ASP A 112 -18.00 13.19 7.46
CA ASP A 112 -17.33 13.55 8.73
C ASP A 112 -15.79 13.36 8.65
N ALA A 113 -15.24 13.02 7.45
CA ALA A 113 -13.82 12.81 7.28
C ALA A 113 -13.03 14.13 7.44
N PRO A 114 -11.88 14.11 8.13
CA PRO A 114 -10.97 15.25 8.15
C PRO A 114 -10.51 15.67 6.75
N THR A 115 -9.95 16.88 6.65
CA THR A 115 -9.46 17.43 5.38
C THR A 115 -8.45 16.52 4.69
N VAL A 116 -7.47 15.99 5.41
CA VAL A 116 -6.44 15.10 4.89
C VAL A 116 -6.71 13.67 5.38
N ILE A 117 -6.75 12.75 4.44
CA ILE A 117 -6.98 11.34 4.68
C ILE A 117 -5.73 10.57 4.21
N PRO A 118 -4.72 10.41 5.08
CA PRO A 118 -3.48 9.73 4.76
C PRO A 118 -3.58 8.21 4.89
N LEU A 119 -2.46 7.54 4.57
CA LEU A 119 -2.30 6.10 4.67
C LEU A 119 -3.33 5.34 3.81
N VAL A 120 -3.47 5.79 2.57
CA VAL A 120 -4.34 5.19 1.55
C VAL A 120 -3.48 4.63 0.41
N TYR A 121 -3.96 3.54 -0.17
CA TYR A 121 -3.32 2.89 -1.30
C TYR A 121 -4.16 3.09 -2.57
N THR A 122 -3.53 2.96 -3.73
CA THR A 122 -4.20 3.09 -5.03
C THR A 122 -5.39 2.13 -5.14
N GLY A 123 -6.55 2.65 -5.57
CA GLY A 123 -7.82 1.93 -5.70
C GLY A 123 -8.74 2.04 -4.47
N GLU A 124 -8.25 2.52 -3.32
CA GLU A 124 -9.11 2.75 -2.15
C GLU A 124 -10.04 3.96 -2.32
N GLU A 125 -9.72 4.87 -3.23
CA GLU A 125 -10.54 6.03 -3.61
C GLU A 125 -11.76 5.70 -4.46
N ASP A 126 -11.73 4.63 -5.24
CA ASP A 126 -12.69 4.30 -6.30
C ASP A 126 -14.16 4.41 -5.86
N SER A 127 -14.47 3.88 -4.69
CA SER A 127 -15.83 3.88 -4.15
C SER A 127 -16.37 5.25 -3.73
N PHE A 128 -15.51 6.29 -3.66
CA PHE A 128 -15.87 7.63 -3.19
C PHE A 128 -15.88 8.67 -4.31
N VAL A 129 -15.35 8.32 -5.49
CA VAL A 129 -15.23 9.26 -6.64
C VAL A 129 -16.61 9.78 -7.06
N SER A 130 -17.56 8.89 -7.33
CA SER A 130 -18.90 9.25 -7.80
C SER A 130 -19.72 10.04 -6.80
N SER A 131 -19.45 9.89 -5.50
CA SER A 131 -20.16 10.62 -4.44
C SER A 131 -19.75 12.11 -4.37
N GLY A 132 -18.63 12.50 -5.00
CA GLY A 132 -18.05 13.83 -4.87
C GLY A 132 -17.46 14.12 -3.48
N ALA A 133 -17.22 13.10 -2.66
CA ALA A 133 -16.66 13.26 -1.31
C ALA A 133 -15.16 13.58 -1.33
N LEU A 134 -14.47 13.26 -2.42
CA LEU A 134 -13.03 13.47 -2.57
C LEU A 134 -12.74 14.58 -3.59
N LEU A 135 -11.65 15.30 -3.33
CA LEU A 135 -11.12 16.29 -4.26
C LEU A 135 -10.44 15.59 -5.45
N PRO A 136 -10.78 15.93 -6.72
CA PRO A 136 -9.98 15.52 -7.88
C PRO A 136 -8.64 16.26 -7.85
N ILE A 137 -7.66 15.70 -7.14
CA ILE A 137 -6.39 16.37 -6.86
C ILE A 137 -5.56 16.60 -8.12
N SER A 138 -5.81 15.80 -9.19
CA SER A 138 -5.21 16.00 -10.51
C SER A 138 -5.40 17.41 -11.06
N ASP A 139 -6.52 18.06 -10.73
CA ASP A 139 -6.84 19.43 -11.20
C ASP A 139 -5.93 20.49 -10.58
N TYR A 140 -5.12 20.14 -9.56
CA TYR A 140 -4.35 21.09 -8.76
C TYR A 140 -2.87 20.73 -8.63
N VAL A 141 -2.39 19.67 -9.28
CA VAL A 141 -0.97 19.24 -9.19
C VAL A 141 0.01 20.27 -9.76
N GLU A 142 -0.45 21.22 -10.56
CA GLU A 142 0.37 22.36 -11.00
C GLU A 142 0.88 23.23 -9.84
N HIS A 143 0.24 23.14 -8.68
CA HIS A 143 0.61 23.82 -7.45
C HIS A 143 1.49 22.95 -6.52
N MET A 144 1.90 21.77 -6.99
CA MET A 144 2.67 20.77 -6.24
C MET A 144 4.03 20.46 -6.92
N PRO A 145 4.96 21.42 -6.90
CA PRO A 145 6.20 21.34 -7.70
C PRO A 145 7.18 20.25 -7.22
N HIS A 146 7.15 19.82 -5.95
CA HIS A 146 8.00 18.70 -5.49
C HIS A 146 7.48 17.37 -6.03
N PHE A 147 6.15 17.16 -6.04
CA PHE A 147 5.53 16.00 -6.65
C PHE A 147 5.88 15.90 -8.13
N GLN A 148 5.64 16.98 -8.89
CA GLN A 148 5.95 17.01 -10.33
C GLN A 148 7.42 16.71 -10.61
N LYS A 149 8.34 17.27 -9.81
CA LYS A 149 9.77 17.00 -9.93
C LYS A 149 10.10 15.52 -9.83
N TYR A 150 9.56 14.80 -8.82
CA TYR A 150 9.84 13.37 -8.67
C TYR A 150 9.16 12.53 -9.74
N VAL A 151 7.95 12.90 -10.19
CA VAL A 151 7.29 12.22 -11.32
C VAL A 151 8.15 12.31 -12.58
N GLU A 152 8.78 13.46 -12.85
CA GLU A 152 9.68 13.65 -13.99
C GLU A 152 11.04 12.94 -13.77
N GLU A 153 11.70 13.14 -12.61
CA GLU A 153 13.03 12.60 -12.33
C GLU A 153 13.06 11.06 -12.24
N TRP A 154 11.98 10.44 -11.76
CA TRP A 154 11.88 8.99 -11.59
C TRP A 154 11.08 8.30 -12.70
N ASP A 155 10.73 9.03 -13.76
CA ASP A 155 9.99 8.52 -14.94
C ASP A 155 8.67 7.82 -14.57
N LEU A 156 7.88 8.45 -13.69
CA LEU A 156 6.63 7.89 -13.17
C LEU A 156 5.37 8.40 -13.90
N GLY A 157 5.51 9.17 -14.98
CA GLY A 157 4.39 9.81 -15.66
C GLY A 157 3.30 8.84 -16.10
N GLU A 158 3.68 7.73 -16.75
CA GLU A 158 2.73 6.70 -17.19
C GLU A 158 2.03 6.03 -16.01
N MET A 159 2.76 5.79 -14.91
CA MET A 159 2.19 5.18 -13.70
C MET A 159 1.17 6.12 -13.01
N ILE A 160 1.41 7.44 -13.04
CA ILE A 160 0.46 8.44 -12.53
C ILE A 160 -0.77 8.51 -13.45
N ASP A 161 -0.58 8.43 -14.77
CA ASP A 161 -1.70 8.40 -15.70
C ASP A 161 -2.62 7.19 -15.51
N ASN A 162 -2.08 6.06 -15.03
CA ASN A 162 -2.85 4.87 -14.68
C ASN A 162 -3.72 5.03 -13.41
N LEU A 163 -3.57 6.12 -12.66
CA LEU A 163 -4.47 6.44 -11.53
C LEU A 163 -5.77 7.13 -11.96
N LYS A 164 -5.90 7.49 -13.26
CA LYS A 164 -7.06 8.21 -13.75
C LYS A 164 -8.33 7.35 -13.68
N GLN A 165 -9.36 7.93 -13.13
CA GLN A 165 -10.71 7.39 -13.09
C GLN A 165 -11.46 7.64 -14.41
N ALA A 166 -12.71 7.17 -14.51
CA ALA A 166 -13.53 7.28 -15.72
C ALA A 166 -13.75 8.74 -16.23
N ASP A 167 -13.61 9.72 -15.35
CA ASP A 167 -13.68 11.16 -15.70
C ASP A 167 -12.34 11.76 -16.13
N GLY A 168 -11.29 10.94 -16.26
CA GLY A 168 -9.94 11.33 -16.63
C GLY A 168 -9.13 11.99 -15.53
N LYS A 169 -9.63 12.00 -14.27
CA LYS A 169 -8.99 12.61 -13.11
C LYS A 169 -8.52 11.54 -12.11
N TYR A 170 -7.59 11.91 -11.23
CA TYR A 170 -7.24 11.07 -10.08
C TYR A 170 -7.47 11.82 -8.77
N TYR A 171 -7.80 11.04 -7.72
CA TYR A 171 -8.35 11.52 -6.45
C TYR A 171 -7.46 11.23 -5.25
N MET A 172 -6.31 10.61 -5.48
CA MET A 172 -5.28 10.41 -4.47
C MET A 172 -3.90 10.72 -5.05
N LEU A 173 -2.96 11.09 -4.19
CA LEU A 173 -1.54 11.14 -4.55
C LEU A 173 -0.78 10.08 -3.75
N PRO A 174 -0.08 9.16 -4.43
CA PRO A 174 0.68 8.10 -3.79
C PRO A 174 2.02 8.61 -3.22
N GLY A 175 2.58 7.87 -2.28
CA GLY A 175 3.99 7.95 -1.96
C GLY A 175 4.82 7.38 -3.11
N LEU A 176 5.72 8.18 -3.66
CA LEU A 176 6.54 7.82 -4.81
C LEU A 176 7.77 7.03 -4.38
N GLN A 177 8.15 5.98 -5.13
CA GLN A 177 9.33 5.18 -4.87
C GLN A 177 10.33 5.34 -6.03
N GLU A 178 11.57 5.78 -5.73
CA GLU A 178 12.62 5.92 -6.73
C GLU A 178 13.02 4.56 -7.33
N VAL A 179 12.97 3.50 -6.52
CA VAL A 179 13.27 2.14 -6.98
C VAL A 179 12.08 1.22 -6.80
N SER A 180 11.72 0.54 -7.89
CA SER A 180 10.62 -0.43 -7.90
C SER A 180 11.13 -1.80 -7.48
N VAL A 181 11.03 -2.11 -6.18
CA VAL A 181 11.39 -3.41 -5.62
C VAL A 181 10.28 -3.90 -4.68
N PRO A 182 9.94 -5.19 -4.66
CA PRO A 182 8.97 -5.73 -3.71
C PRO A 182 9.40 -5.45 -2.26
N VAL A 183 8.48 -5.02 -1.41
CA VAL A 183 8.77 -4.79 0.01
C VAL A 183 8.85 -6.12 0.76
N PHE A 184 7.94 -7.03 0.46
CA PHE A 184 7.86 -8.36 1.06
C PHE A 184 8.31 -9.42 0.07
N THR A 185 9.26 -10.27 0.52
CA THR A 185 9.73 -11.46 -0.20
C THR A 185 10.09 -12.53 0.83
N LEU A 186 11.04 -13.39 0.53
CA LEU A 186 11.55 -14.38 1.48
C LEU A 186 12.74 -13.84 2.27
N VAL A 187 12.63 -13.94 3.59
CA VAL A 187 13.75 -13.79 4.53
C VAL A 187 14.23 -15.19 4.90
N ILE A 188 15.53 -15.47 4.69
CA ILE A 188 16.10 -16.81 4.84
C ILE A 188 17.26 -16.85 5.85
N ARG A 189 17.52 -18.02 6.43
CA ARG A 189 18.78 -18.38 7.10
C ARG A 189 19.85 -18.66 6.04
N LYS A 190 20.52 -17.59 5.57
CA LYS A 190 21.53 -17.66 4.50
C LYS A 190 22.58 -18.72 4.78
N ASP A 191 23.11 -18.77 6.00
CA ASP A 191 24.10 -19.74 6.43
C ASP A 191 23.63 -21.21 6.23
N VAL A 192 22.36 -21.50 6.51
CA VAL A 192 21.77 -22.84 6.34
C VAL A 192 21.51 -23.14 4.86
N PHE A 193 21.01 -22.17 4.11
CA PHE A 193 20.81 -22.34 2.64
C PHE A 193 22.11 -22.59 1.91
N GLU A 194 23.20 -21.91 2.27
CA GLU A 194 24.51 -22.13 1.63
C GLU A 194 25.14 -23.45 2.03
N THR A 195 25.04 -23.86 3.29
CA THR A 195 25.75 -25.06 3.79
C THR A 195 24.96 -26.36 3.61
N VAL A 196 23.63 -26.31 3.75
CA VAL A 196 22.73 -27.47 3.69
C VAL A 196 21.86 -27.44 2.43
N GLY A 197 21.23 -26.29 2.13
CA GLY A 197 20.30 -26.11 1.00
C GLY A 197 20.97 -26.25 -0.38
N GLY A 198 22.23 -25.87 -0.48
CA GLY A 198 23.03 -25.95 -1.72
C GLY A 198 23.18 -24.60 -2.43
N GLY A 199 22.81 -23.50 -1.82
CA GLY A 199 22.93 -22.12 -2.30
C GLY A 199 21.67 -21.29 -2.09
N ILE A 200 21.76 -20.01 -2.43
CA ILE A 200 20.60 -19.11 -2.44
C ILE A 200 19.74 -19.43 -3.67
N PRO A 201 18.45 -19.78 -3.51
CA PRO A 201 17.60 -20.16 -4.63
C PRO A 201 17.23 -18.95 -5.50
N GLU A 202 17.35 -19.09 -6.81
CA GLU A 202 16.93 -18.10 -7.81
C GLU A 202 15.54 -18.40 -8.39
N THR A 203 15.07 -19.65 -8.25
CA THR A 203 13.77 -20.11 -8.75
C THR A 203 12.99 -20.87 -7.68
N TRP A 204 11.67 -20.97 -7.86
CA TRP A 204 10.82 -21.77 -6.98
C TRP A 204 11.17 -23.26 -7.00
N ASP A 205 11.66 -23.80 -8.12
CA ASP A 205 12.13 -25.19 -8.20
C ASP A 205 13.39 -25.39 -7.33
N GLU A 206 14.36 -24.47 -7.42
CA GLU A 206 15.55 -24.49 -6.57
C GLU A 206 15.20 -24.28 -5.08
N MET A 207 14.19 -23.43 -4.80
CA MET A 207 13.67 -23.27 -3.45
C MET A 207 13.17 -24.61 -2.90
N ARG A 208 12.35 -25.34 -3.64
CA ARG A 208 11.86 -26.65 -3.21
C ARG A 208 13.00 -27.63 -2.96
N GLU A 209 14.00 -27.69 -3.86
CA GLU A 209 15.18 -28.54 -3.68
C GLU A 209 15.97 -28.21 -2.42
N ALA A 210 16.13 -26.91 -2.12
CA ALA A 210 16.80 -26.46 -0.89
C ALA A 210 15.99 -26.85 0.36
N LEU A 211 14.68 -26.61 0.36
CA LEU A 211 13.78 -26.96 1.46
C LEU A 211 13.80 -28.47 1.75
N VAL A 212 13.84 -29.33 0.72
CA VAL A 212 13.96 -30.81 0.87
C VAL A 212 15.26 -31.19 1.59
N LYS A 213 16.38 -30.59 1.24
CA LYS A 213 17.68 -30.85 1.88
C LYS A 213 17.69 -30.35 3.31
N ILE A 214 17.16 -29.15 3.57
CA ILE A 214 17.05 -28.59 4.92
C ILE A 214 16.16 -29.47 5.79
N LYS A 215 15.00 -29.92 5.28
CA LYS A 215 14.11 -30.85 5.99
C LYS A 215 14.79 -32.17 6.32
N ALA A 216 15.67 -32.67 5.46
CA ALA A 216 16.41 -33.92 5.73
C ALA A 216 17.44 -33.76 6.85
N GLU A 217 18.10 -32.60 6.98
CA GLU A 217 19.05 -32.27 8.04
C GLU A 217 18.33 -31.90 9.34
N TYR A 218 17.18 -31.21 9.24
CA TYR A 218 16.34 -30.78 10.37
C TYR A 218 14.95 -31.45 10.30
N PRO A 219 14.82 -32.73 10.69
CA PRO A 219 13.60 -33.52 10.45
C PRO A 219 12.34 -32.99 11.14
N ASP A 220 12.50 -32.29 12.26
CA ASP A 220 11.38 -31.71 13.01
C ASP A 220 10.90 -30.36 12.44
N SER A 221 11.66 -29.76 11.51
CA SER A 221 11.32 -28.45 10.91
C SER A 221 10.16 -28.53 9.91
N LYS A 222 9.54 -27.36 9.69
CA LYS A 222 8.74 -27.01 8.52
C LYS A 222 9.47 -25.84 7.88
N PRO A 223 10.41 -26.07 6.97
CA PRO A 223 11.44 -25.07 6.64
C PRO A 223 10.93 -23.78 5.98
N LEU A 224 9.70 -23.74 5.48
CA LEU A 224 9.06 -22.54 4.92
C LEU A 224 7.82 -22.14 5.72
N ALA A 225 7.61 -20.85 5.96
CA ALA A 225 6.43 -20.29 6.61
C ALA A 225 5.95 -18.96 5.95
N ASP A 226 4.71 -18.58 6.25
CA ASP A 226 4.18 -17.24 6.01
C ASP A 226 3.61 -16.66 7.31
N GLY A 227 3.84 -15.40 7.62
CA GLY A 227 3.29 -14.73 8.80
C GLY A 227 2.01 -13.93 8.52
N PHE A 228 1.43 -14.06 7.31
CA PHE A 228 0.39 -13.17 6.80
C PHE A 228 -0.77 -13.94 6.13
N GLU A 229 -1.22 -15.05 6.70
CA GLU A 229 -2.35 -15.85 6.18
C GLU A 229 -2.17 -16.27 4.71
N ALA A 230 -0.96 -16.62 4.29
CA ALA A 230 -0.55 -16.87 2.92
C ALA A 230 -0.60 -15.64 1.98
N ALA A 231 -1.17 -14.52 2.40
CA ALA A 231 -1.40 -13.37 1.52
C ALA A 231 -0.11 -12.73 1.02
N SER A 232 0.94 -12.67 1.85
CA SER A 232 2.25 -12.17 1.44
C SER A 232 2.95 -13.13 0.48
N MET A 233 3.03 -14.42 0.85
CA MET A 233 3.73 -15.42 0.05
C MET A 233 3.11 -15.58 -1.34
N LEU A 234 1.78 -15.68 -1.41
CA LEU A 234 1.08 -15.80 -2.69
C LEU A 234 1.24 -14.55 -3.55
N ASN A 235 1.32 -13.34 -2.92
CA ASN A 235 1.53 -12.10 -3.65
C ASN A 235 2.84 -12.13 -4.44
N TYR A 236 3.99 -12.28 -3.77
CA TYR A 236 5.27 -12.23 -4.49
C TYR A 236 5.56 -13.48 -5.32
N ALA A 237 4.94 -14.63 -5.00
CA ALA A 237 5.09 -15.84 -5.79
C ALA A 237 4.31 -15.79 -7.11
N ALA A 238 3.09 -15.25 -7.11
CA ALA A 238 2.16 -15.30 -8.23
C ALA A 238 2.77 -14.76 -9.53
N HIS A 239 3.55 -13.68 -9.46
CA HIS A 239 4.18 -13.08 -10.62
C HIS A 239 5.10 -14.05 -11.37
N ALA A 240 5.83 -14.90 -10.64
CA ALA A 240 6.70 -15.93 -11.23
C ALA A 240 5.91 -17.05 -11.94
N PHE A 241 4.63 -17.20 -11.64
CA PHE A 241 3.71 -18.13 -12.30
C PHE A 241 2.83 -17.46 -13.37
N GLY A 242 2.97 -16.16 -13.61
CA GLY A 242 2.14 -15.41 -14.55
C GLY A 242 0.72 -15.24 -14.02
N ALA A 243 0.58 -14.92 -12.74
CA ALA A 243 -0.69 -14.71 -12.05
C ALA A 243 -0.61 -13.53 -11.06
N GLN A 244 -1.71 -13.19 -10.44
CA GLN A 244 -1.83 -12.29 -9.29
C GLN A 244 -2.57 -13.02 -8.17
N ALA A 245 -2.10 -12.87 -6.93
CA ALA A 245 -2.70 -13.51 -5.77
C ALA A 245 -2.37 -12.74 -4.49
N GLY A 246 -2.89 -13.18 -3.36
CA GLY A 246 -2.64 -12.59 -2.06
C GLY A 246 -2.98 -11.10 -2.03
N TRP A 247 -2.10 -10.28 -1.45
CA TRP A 247 -2.30 -8.82 -1.39
C TRP A 247 -2.40 -8.14 -2.76
N GLY A 248 -1.71 -8.66 -3.77
CA GLY A 248 -1.72 -8.13 -5.13
C GLY A 248 -2.84 -8.69 -6.01
N PHE A 249 -3.81 -9.42 -5.44
CA PHE A 249 -4.95 -9.94 -6.21
C PHE A 249 -5.81 -8.81 -6.78
N GLY A 250 -5.97 -7.69 -6.05
CA GLY A 250 -6.74 -6.53 -6.49
C GLY A 250 -8.18 -6.90 -6.87
N ASP A 251 -8.58 -6.48 -8.07
CA ASP A 251 -9.86 -6.80 -8.71
C ASP A 251 -9.88 -8.20 -9.37
N GLY A 252 -8.77 -8.93 -9.30
CA GLY A 252 -8.60 -10.25 -9.90
C GLY A 252 -8.31 -10.22 -11.41
N MET A 253 -8.23 -9.06 -12.02
CA MET A 253 -7.99 -8.91 -13.45
C MET A 253 -6.49 -8.80 -13.75
N MET A 254 -6.03 -9.41 -14.82
CA MET A 254 -4.65 -9.41 -15.25
C MET A 254 -4.57 -9.37 -16.79
N ASP A 255 -3.64 -8.58 -17.34
CA ASP A 255 -3.37 -8.59 -18.78
C ASP A 255 -2.83 -9.96 -19.22
N ASP A 256 -3.44 -10.54 -20.24
CA ASP A 256 -3.01 -11.81 -20.87
C ASP A 256 -1.79 -11.64 -21.81
N GLY A 257 -1.22 -10.44 -21.87
CA GLY A 257 -0.11 -10.05 -22.74
C GLY A 257 -0.57 -9.53 -24.12
N SER A 258 -1.87 -9.46 -24.38
CA SER A 258 -2.44 -8.87 -25.60
C SER A 258 -3.14 -7.53 -25.36
N GLY A 259 -3.16 -7.04 -24.12
CA GLY A 259 -3.93 -5.90 -23.66
C GLY A 259 -5.37 -6.28 -23.28
N LYS A 260 -5.74 -7.56 -23.33
CA LYS A 260 -7.02 -8.04 -22.85
C LYS A 260 -6.88 -8.53 -21.41
N LEU A 261 -7.80 -8.12 -20.56
CA LEU A 261 -7.83 -8.53 -19.16
C LEU A 261 -8.56 -9.86 -19.00
N GLU A 262 -7.94 -10.81 -18.30
CA GLU A 262 -8.52 -12.09 -17.87
C GLU A 262 -8.60 -12.15 -16.34
N TYR A 263 -9.45 -13.05 -15.82
CA TYR A 263 -9.54 -13.26 -14.38
C TYR A 263 -8.46 -14.22 -13.92
N THR A 264 -7.44 -13.70 -13.26
CA THR A 264 -6.21 -14.41 -12.90
C THR A 264 -6.45 -15.73 -12.17
N ALA A 265 -7.42 -15.79 -11.26
CA ALA A 265 -7.71 -16.98 -10.45
C ALA A 265 -8.27 -18.17 -11.25
N ALA A 266 -8.71 -17.97 -12.49
CA ALA A 266 -9.10 -19.04 -13.42
C ALA A 266 -7.97 -19.43 -14.38
N SER A 267 -6.83 -18.73 -14.37
CA SER A 267 -5.74 -18.93 -15.31
C SER A 267 -4.94 -20.21 -15.04
N ALA A 268 -4.20 -20.66 -16.07
CA ALA A 268 -3.29 -21.78 -15.94
C ALA A 268 -2.11 -21.47 -15.00
N GLY A 269 -1.63 -20.22 -14.98
CA GLY A 269 -0.57 -19.79 -14.09
C GLY A 269 -0.97 -19.86 -12.62
N TYR A 270 -2.18 -19.41 -12.31
CA TYR A 270 -2.71 -19.50 -10.95
C TYR A 270 -2.83 -20.96 -10.48
N LYS A 271 -3.34 -21.86 -11.35
CA LYS A 271 -3.39 -23.30 -11.07
C LYS A 271 -2.01 -23.87 -10.76
N GLN A 272 -0.99 -23.55 -11.58
CA GLN A 272 0.38 -24.03 -11.37
C GLN A 272 0.96 -23.53 -10.04
N MET A 273 0.70 -22.29 -9.66
CA MET A 273 1.09 -21.77 -8.34
C MET A 273 0.45 -22.58 -7.21
N VAL A 274 -0.86 -22.82 -7.28
CA VAL A 274 -1.59 -23.61 -6.27
C VAL A 274 -1.04 -25.06 -6.21
N GLU A 275 -0.80 -25.70 -7.35
CA GLU A 275 -0.18 -27.05 -7.43
C GLU A 275 1.21 -27.07 -6.79
N TYR A 276 2.01 -26.03 -7.00
CA TYR A 276 3.35 -25.91 -6.41
C TYR A 276 3.26 -25.87 -4.87
N PHE A 277 2.47 -24.97 -4.29
CA PHE A 277 2.33 -24.84 -2.84
C PHE A 277 1.66 -26.06 -2.21
N ARG A 278 0.68 -26.66 -2.87
CA ARG A 278 0.15 -27.96 -2.47
C ARG A 278 1.23 -29.02 -2.35
N GLY A 279 2.13 -29.11 -3.33
CA GLY A 279 3.25 -30.03 -3.29
C GLY A 279 4.18 -29.79 -2.10
N LEU A 280 4.40 -28.53 -1.70
CA LEU A 280 5.18 -28.20 -0.49
C LEU A 280 4.47 -28.67 0.80
N VAL A 281 3.13 -28.56 0.85
CA VAL A 281 2.33 -29.06 1.98
C VAL A 281 2.40 -30.60 2.04
N GLU A 282 2.22 -31.30 0.94
CA GLU A 282 2.29 -32.77 0.84
C GLU A 282 3.64 -33.34 1.27
N ASP A 283 4.73 -32.64 0.90
CA ASP A 283 6.09 -33.00 1.29
C ASP A 283 6.47 -32.57 2.73
N GLY A 284 5.57 -31.86 3.41
CA GLY A 284 5.80 -31.34 4.77
C GLY A 284 6.88 -30.26 4.83
N LEU A 285 7.05 -29.48 3.78
CA LEU A 285 8.07 -28.45 3.64
C LEU A 285 7.59 -27.07 4.10
N ILE A 286 6.26 -26.86 4.24
CA ILE A 286 5.66 -25.60 4.66
C ILE A 286 4.93 -25.74 5.99
N ASP A 287 5.02 -24.73 6.82
CA ASP A 287 4.28 -24.63 8.09
C ASP A 287 2.83 -24.22 7.80
N THR A 288 1.93 -25.21 7.78
CA THR A 288 0.52 -25.00 7.47
C THR A 288 -0.22 -24.15 8.51
N ASP A 289 0.24 -24.15 9.77
CA ASP A 289 -0.36 -23.30 10.80
C ASP A 289 -0.13 -21.80 10.46
N SER A 290 1.00 -21.46 9.85
CA SER A 290 1.31 -20.11 9.44
C SER A 290 0.43 -19.59 8.28
N LEU A 291 -0.12 -20.49 7.46
CA LEU A 291 -1.00 -20.13 6.34
C LEU A 291 -2.43 -19.77 6.79
N THR A 292 -2.80 -20.11 8.02
CA THR A 292 -4.16 -19.92 8.57
C THR A 292 -4.17 -19.11 9.87
N ALA A 293 -2.99 -18.68 10.35
CA ALA A 293 -2.88 -17.84 11.53
C ALA A 293 -3.38 -16.44 11.23
N ALA A 294 -4.28 -15.91 12.07
CA ALA A 294 -4.78 -14.54 11.90
C ALA A 294 -3.65 -13.53 11.88
N ASN A 295 -3.69 -12.63 10.92
CA ASN A 295 -2.77 -11.51 10.83
C ASN A 295 -3.15 -10.48 11.90
N ASP A 296 -2.46 -10.50 13.02
CA ASP A 296 -2.67 -9.57 14.13
C ASP A 296 -1.84 -8.27 14.02
N GLY A 297 -1.20 -8.07 12.86
CA GLY A 297 -0.31 -6.93 12.61
C GLY A 297 1.10 -7.10 13.20
N SER A 298 1.38 -8.21 13.90
CA SER A 298 2.69 -8.47 14.50
C SER A 298 3.75 -8.95 13.49
N GLY A 299 3.33 -9.15 12.22
CA GLY A 299 4.25 -9.50 11.14
C GLY A 299 4.93 -10.86 11.24
N GLY A 300 4.46 -11.71 12.16
CA GLY A 300 5.00 -13.06 12.28
C GLY A 300 5.55 -13.45 13.67
N GLY A 301 5.01 -12.91 14.76
CA GLY A 301 5.51 -13.20 16.10
C GLY A 301 5.70 -14.69 16.40
N SER A 302 4.77 -15.55 15.98
CA SER A 302 4.93 -17.01 16.09
C SER A 302 5.93 -17.57 15.07
N VAL A 303 6.08 -16.95 13.91
CA VAL A 303 7.06 -17.34 12.87
C VAL A 303 8.47 -16.96 13.33
N SER A 304 8.66 -15.78 13.93
CA SER A 304 9.92 -15.35 14.53
C SER A 304 10.43 -16.33 15.59
N GLU A 305 9.54 -16.79 16.48
CA GLU A 305 9.87 -17.81 17.47
C GLU A 305 10.27 -19.15 16.82
N LYS A 306 9.54 -19.62 15.80
CA LYS A 306 9.88 -20.83 15.04
C LYS A 306 11.20 -20.69 14.31
N PHE A 307 11.46 -19.51 13.73
CA PHE A 307 12.72 -19.19 13.05
C PHE A 307 13.91 -19.23 14.03
N ALA A 308 13.76 -18.63 15.21
CA ALA A 308 14.76 -18.64 16.27
C ALA A 308 15.05 -20.06 16.82
N ASN A 309 14.05 -20.94 16.82
CA ASN A 309 14.18 -22.32 17.31
C ASN A 309 14.52 -23.35 16.21
N GLU A 310 14.96 -22.90 15.02
CA GLU A 310 15.38 -23.76 13.89
C GLU A 310 14.27 -24.71 13.40
N LEU A 311 13.02 -24.28 13.52
CA LEU A 311 11.84 -24.98 12.98
C LEU A 311 11.42 -24.43 11.62
N VAL A 312 11.81 -23.18 11.31
CA VAL A 312 11.60 -22.47 10.05
C VAL A 312 12.93 -21.87 9.62
N PHE A 313 13.24 -21.89 8.34
CA PHE A 313 14.50 -21.38 7.77
C PHE A 313 14.29 -20.39 6.62
N ALA A 314 13.05 -20.27 6.14
CA ALA A 314 12.60 -19.27 5.18
C ALA A 314 11.19 -18.82 5.56
N ALA A 315 10.93 -17.52 5.54
CA ALA A 315 9.60 -16.99 5.77
C ALA A 315 9.34 -15.71 4.98
N SER A 316 8.07 -15.43 4.69
CA SER A 316 7.68 -14.15 4.15
C SER A 316 8.05 -13.01 5.09
N GLY A 317 8.61 -11.94 4.55
CA GLY A 317 9.00 -10.79 5.35
C GLY A 317 9.62 -9.65 4.55
N SER A 318 9.89 -8.58 5.26
CA SER A 318 10.57 -7.37 4.77
C SER A 318 11.95 -7.23 5.42
N SER A 319 12.63 -6.11 5.14
CA SER A 319 13.87 -5.76 5.86
C SER A 319 13.67 -5.63 7.37
N GLY A 320 12.50 -5.14 7.82
CA GLY A 320 12.15 -5.10 9.24
C GLY A 320 12.03 -6.49 9.84
N THR A 321 11.37 -7.42 9.15
CA THR A 321 11.27 -8.82 9.55
C THR A 321 12.64 -9.50 9.64
N ALA A 322 13.56 -9.18 8.71
CA ALA A 322 14.93 -9.69 8.77
C ALA A 322 15.68 -9.22 10.03
N ILE A 323 15.45 -7.98 10.47
CA ILE A 323 15.99 -7.44 11.71
C ILE A 323 15.38 -8.17 12.93
N GLU A 324 14.07 -8.35 12.96
CA GLU A 324 13.36 -9.08 14.01
C GLU A 324 13.88 -10.52 14.15
N PHE A 325 14.01 -11.25 13.04
CA PHE A 325 14.55 -12.61 13.04
C PHE A 325 16.00 -12.66 13.53
N ALA A 326 16.82 -11.67 13.14
CA ALA A 326 18.19 -11.56 13.63
C ALA A 326 18.24 -11.33 15.15
N GLN A 327 17.37 -10.47 15.69
CA GLN A 327 17.26 -10.25 17.14
C GLN A 327 16.85 -11.53 17.88
N ALA A 328 15.84 -12.26 17.39
CA ALA A 328 15.40 -13.51 17.98
C ALA A 328 16.50 -14.60 17.95
N LEU A 329 17.28 -14.68 16.86
CA LEU A 329 18.42 -15.59 16.74
C LEU A 329 19.58 -15.23 17.66
N ASN A 330 19.78 -13.95 18.02
CA ASN A 330 20.79 -13.58 19.02
C ASN A 330 20.56 -14.24 20.37
N GLU A 331 19.29 -14.46 20.75
CA GLU A 331 18.93 -15.07 22.02
C GLU A 331 19.11 -16.61 22.02
N THR A 332 18.97 -17.26 20.86
CA THR A 332 18.96 -18.74 20.75
C THR A 332 20.24 -19.31 20.15
N VAL A 333 20.69 -18.78 19.03
CA VAL A 333 21.88 -19.22 18.27
C VAL A 333 23.13 -18.46 18.69
N GLY A 334 22.97 -17.19 19.09
CA GLY A 334 24.04 -16.28 19.49
C GLY A 334 24.57 -15.43 18.32
N GLU A 335 24.88 -14.18 18.63
CA GLU A 335 25.37 -13.20 17.67
C GLU A 335 26.62 -13.71 16.91
N GLY A 336 26.63 -13.53 15.60
CA GLY A 336 27.73 -13.93 14.70
C GLY A 336 27.74 -15.41 14.31
N ASN A 337 26.80 -16.23 14.81
CA ASN A 337 26.70 -17.64 14.46
C ASN A 337 25.62 -17.94 13.40
N TYR A 338 25.01 -16.93 12.83
CA TYR A 338 23.99 -17.04 11.79
C TYR A 338 24.10 -15.88 10.80
N GLU A 339 23.49 -16.04 9.63
CA GLU A 339 23.30 -14.99 8.65
C GLU A 339 21.83 -14.99 8.18
N VAL A 340 21.16 -13.82 8.29
CA VAL A 340 19.81 -13.60 7.77
C VAL A 340 19.87 -12.72 6.54
N LEU A 341 19.15 -13.09 5.48
CA LEU A 341 19.10 -12.36 4.23
C LEU A 341 17.67 -12.32 3.69
N GLN A 342 17.21 -11.14 3.28
CA GLN A 342 16.05 -11.02 2.40
C GLN A 342 16.53 -11.28 0.96
N ILE A 343 15.90 -12.19 0.22
CA ILE A 343 16.30 -12.57 -1.13
C ILE A 343 15.34 -12.02 -2.19
N ALA A 344 15.86 -11.79 -3.40
CA ALA A 344 15.00 -11.49 -4.54
C ALA A 344 13.94 -12.59 -4.70
N PRO A 345 12.66 -12.25 -5.02
CA PRO A 345 11.61 -13.25 -5.17
C PRO A 345 12.04 -14.31 -6.19
N PRO A 346 11.91 -15.62 -5.88
CA PRO A 346 12.30 -16.67 -6.81
C PRO A 346 11.49 -16.59 -8.11
N GLY A 347 12.16 -16.76 -9.24
CA GLY A 347 11.52 -16.87 -10.55
C GLY A 347 10.80 -18.21 -10.74
N GLY A 348 10.02 -18.32 -11.82
CA GLY A 348 9.24 -19.51 -12.12
C GLY A 348 8.91 -19.67 -13.59
N PRO A 349 7.79 -20.34 -13.94
CA PRO A 349 7.40 -20.59 -15.33
C PRO A 349 7.23 -19.33 -16.18
N ALA A 350 6.83 -18.21 -15.58
CA ALA A 350 6.72 -16.91 -16.26
C ALA A 350 8.05 -16.14 -16.33
N GLY A 351 9.14 -16.70 -15.79
CA GLY A 351 10.47 -16.10 -15.80
C GLY A 351 10.84 -15.45 -14.46
N GLN A 352 11.78 -14.50 -14.53
CA GLN A 352 12.30 -13.75 -13.38
C GLN A 352 11.46 -12.47 -13.14
N VAL A 353 10.14 -12.64 -13.04
CA VAL A 353 9.16 -11.55 -12.90
C VAL A 353 8.83 -11.30 -11.44
N CYS A 354 8.73 -10.02 -11.06
CA CYS A 354 8.36 -9.62 -9.71
C CYS A 354 7.23 -8.59 -9.69
N GLU A 355 6.71 -8.31 -8.49
CA GLU A 355 5.74 -7.25 -8.25
C GLU A 355 6.34 -5.89 -8.62
N PRO A 356 5.64 -5.04 -9.40
CA PRO A 356 6.02 -3.64 -9.54
C PRO A 356 5.68 -2.87 -8.26
N ARG A 357 6.58 -1.97 -7.80
CA ARG A 357 6.38 -1.22 -6.56
C ARG A 357 6.86 0.23 -6.69
N ASN A 358 6.21 0.96 -7.58
CA ASN A 358 6.51 2.38 -7.82
C ASN A 358 5.77 3.31 -6.85
N PHE A 359 4.72 2.81 -6.20
CA PHE A 359 3.91 3.57 -5.26
C PHE A 359 3.84 2.89 -3.89
N TRP A 360 3.76 3.72 -2.86
CA TRP A 360 3.43 3.34 -1.50
C TRP A 360 2.21 4.13 -1.04
N ASN A 361 1.85 4.03 0.24
CA ASN A 361 0.72 4.77 0.75
C ASN A 361 0.87 6.29 0.51
N GLY A 362 -0.24 6.94 0.26
CA GLY A 362 -0.34 8.36 0.01
C GLY A 362 -1.48 8.99 0.77
N PHE A 363 -2.17 9.93 0.14
CA PHE A 363 -3.29 10.64 0.77
C PHE A 363 -4.39 10.99 -0.23
N MET A 364 -5.60 11.11 0.30
CA MET A 364 -6.77 11.72 -0.34
C MET A 364 -7.12 13.02 0.37
N LEU A 365 -7.88 13.89 -0.29
CA LEU A 365 -8.43 15.11 0.28
C LEU A 365 -9.96 15.08 0.24
N ASN A 366 -10.58 15.47 1.36
CA ASN A 366 -12.02 15.73 1.40
C ASN A 366 -12.35 16.91 0.48
N ALA A 367 -13.39 16.77 -0.36
CA ALA A 367 -13.77 17.79 -1.34
C ALA A 367 -14.14 19.14 -0.72
N GLU A 368 -14.61 19.17 0.53
CA GLU A 368 -14.94 20.41 1.25
C GLU A 368 -13.75 21.36 1.43
N ILE A 369 -12.52 20.88 1.21
CA ILE A 369 -11.33 21.74 1.25
C ILE A 369 -11.42 22.88 0.21
N THR A 370 -12.16 22.69 -0.86
CA THR A 370 -12.40 23.75 -1.86
C THR A 370 -13.14 24.98 -1.30
N GLU A 371 -13.74 24.87 -0.14
CA GLU A 371 -14.36 26.01 0.57
C GLU A 371 -13.39 26.72 1.51
N SER A 372 -12.20 26.13 1.76
CA SER A 372 -11.22 26.67 2.70
C SER A 372 -10.48 27.89 2.14
N GLU A 373 -10.37 28.94 2.95
CA GLU A 373 -9.51 30.09 2.62
C GLU A 373 -8.01 29.72 2.54
N ASN A 374 -7.61 28.58 3.12
CA ASN A 374 -6.24 28.05 3.15
C ASN A 374 -6.00 26.96 2.08
N PHE A 375 -6.87 26.81 1.09
CA PHE A 375 -6.80 25.71 0.12
C PHE A 375 -5.42 25.60 -0.54
N LEU A 376 -4.92 26.68 -1.16
CA LEU A 376 -3.62 26.66 -1.83
C LEU A 376 -2.46 26.41 -0.84
N ALA A 377 -2.51 26.98 0.37
CA ALA A 377 -1.51 26.74 1.40
C ALA A 377 -1.49 25.28 1.86
N THR A 378 -2.65 24.61 1.89
CA THR A 378 -2.75 23.18 2.21
C THR A 378 -2.11 22.32 1.12
N LEU A 379 -2.35 22.61 -0.15
CA LEU A 379 -1.68 21.89 -1.26
C LEU A 379 -0.16 22.03 -1.19
N GLN A 380 0.35 23.26 -0.96
CA GLN A 380 1.79 23.51 -0.81
C GLN A 380 2.38 22.81 0.42
N PHE A 381 1.65 22.77 1.54
CA PHE A 381 2.07 22.03 2.74
C PHE A 381 2.15 20.53 2.46
N LEU A 382 1.16 19.95 1.79
CA LEU A 382 1.13 18.52 1.47
C LEU A 382 2.20 18.16 0.44
N ASP A 383 2.42 19.00 -0.56
CA ASP A 383 3.52 18.83 -1.51
C ASP A 383 4.87 18.83 -0.79
N TRP A 384 5.08 19.74 0.16
CA TRP A 384 6.30 19.79 0.95
C TRP A 384 6.47 18.56 1.85
N ILE A 385 5.44 18.21 2.65
CA ILE A 385 5.61 17.14 3.64
C ILE A 385 5.74 15.75 3.01
N TYR A 386 5.08 15.52 1.86
CA TYR A 386 5.13 14.23 1.17
C TYR A 386 6.27 14.10 0.15
N TYR A 387 6.75 15.20 -0.44
CA TYR A 387 7.66 15.12 -1.60
C TYR A 387 8.92 15.97 -1.48
N ASN A 388 9.06 16.87 -0.51
CA ASN A 388 10.31 17.61 -0.36
C ASN A 388 11.39 16.71 0.30
N PRO A 389 12.60 16.58 -0.25
CA PRO A 389 13.63 15.68 0.26
C PRO A 389 14.10 16.00 1.70
N GLU A 390 14.14 17.29 2.09
CA GLU A 390 14.51 17.70 3.46
C GLU A 390 13.38 17.38 4.45
N ALA A 391 12.11 17.53 4.02
CA ALA A 391 10.96 17.11 4.82
C ALA A 391 10.94 15.58 5.00
N ARG A 392 11.25 14.81 3.95
CA ARG A 392 11.33 13.34 4.02
C ARG A 392 12.42 12.88 5.00
N GLU A 393 13.59 13.54 4.97
CA GLU A 393 14.67 13.27 5.92
C GLU A 393 14.27 13.66 7.35
N LEU A 394 13.63 14.82 7.54
CA LEU A 394 13.08 15.26 8.82
C LEU A 394 12.09 14.24 9.39
N LEU A 395 11.13 13.78 8.57
CA LEU A 395 10.11 12.82 8.99
C LEU A 395 10.69 11.47 9.41
N ARG A 396 11.78 11.03 8.77
CA ARG A 396 12.45 9.77 9.10
C ARG A 396 13.36 9.90 10.32
N TRP A 397 14.18 10.96 10.40
CA TRP A 397 15.29 11.07 11.34
C TRP A 397 15.09 12.09 12.45
N GLY A 398 14.08 12.97 12.33
CA GLY A 398 13.90 14.11 13.22
C GLY A 398 14.75 15.31 12.83
N VAL A 399 15.22 16.08 13.81
CA VAL A 399 15.86 17.37 13.59
C VAL A 399 17.37 17.23 13.45
N LEU A 400 17.91 17.69 12.31
CA LEU A 400 19.36 17.73 12.06
C LEU A 400 20.08 18.49 13.17
N ASP A 401 21.23 17.98 13.60
CA ASP A 401 22.05 18.45 14.72
C ASP A 401 21.38 18.36 16.11
N GLU A 402 20.13 17.89 16.18
CA GLU A 402 19.44 17.61 17.43
C GLU A 402 19.29 16.10 17.66
N THR A 403 18.60 15.37 16.76
CA THR A 403 18.40 13.92 16.85
C THR A 403 19.48 13.13 16.09
N TYR A 404 19.95 13.64 14.97
CA TYR A 404 20.97 13.01 14.13
C TYR A 404 21.98 14.01 13.60
N THR A 405 23.06 13.50 13.01
CA THR A 405 24.08 14.27 12.28
C THR A 405 24.24 13.74 10.87
N LYS A 406 24.68 14.60 9.96
CA LYS A 406 24.96 14.25 8.57
C LYS A 406 26.38 14.71 8.21
N ASP A 407 27.21 13.78 7.74
CA ASP A 407 28.58 14.12 7.34
C ASP A 407 28.66 14.67 5.91
N ALA A 408 29.86 15.07 5.48
CA ALA A 408 30.07 15.64 4.16
C ALA A 408 29.80 14.67 2.99
N SER A 409 29.71 13.37 3.24
CA SER A 409 29.33 12.35 2.25
C SER A 409 27.80 12.14 2.18
N GLY A 410 27.05 12.78 3.09
CA GLY A 410 25.61 12.58 3.23
C GLY A 410 25.22 11.43 4.16
N LYS A 411 26.19 10.76 4.81
CA LYS A 411 25.90 9.67 5.75
C LYS A 411 25.22 10.22 7.00
N ILE A 412 24.04 9.69 7.28
CA ILE A 412 23.26 9.99 8.48
C ILE A 412 23.71 9.09 9.63
N THR A 413 23.79 9.67 10.83
CA THR A 413 24.11 8.96 12.07
C THR A 413 23.24 9.51 13.19
N LEU A 414 22.41 8.65 13.78
CA LEU A 414 21.60 8.97 14.96
C LEU A 414 22.54 9.27 16.13
N LYS A 415 22.25 10.30 16.92
CA LYS A 415 23.10 10.63 18.07
C LYS A 415 22.97 9.56 19.16
N PRO A 416 24.01 9.35 19.99
CA PRO A 416 24.07 8.21 20.92
C PRO A 416 22.93 8.13 21.94
N GLU A 417 22.33 9.26 22.31
CA GLU A 417 21.20 9.33 23.24
C GLU A 417 19.86 8.86 22.64
N PHE A 418 19.77 8.74 21.31
CA PHE A 418 18.57 8.32 20.59
C PHE A 418 18.73 6.93 20.02
N ARG A 419 17.61 6.21 19.89
CA ARG A 419 17.48 4.95 19.21
C ARG A 419 16.29 4.95 18.24
N LEU A 420 16.27 4.00 17.33
CA LEU A 420 15.11 3.69 16.47
C LEU A 420 14.93 2.17 16.50
N ASP A 421 14.06 1.71 17.40
CA ASP A 421 13.86 0.28 17.68
C ASP A 421 13.40 -0.50 16.44
N ALA A 422 12.51 0.10 15.64
CA ALA A 422 11.98 -0.53 14.42
C ALA A 422 13.06 -0.99 13.43
N TYR A 423 14.24 -0.38 13.46
CA TYR A 423 15.37 -0.72 12.58
C TYR A 423 16.63 -1.10 13.35
N ASN A 424 16.50 -1.34 14.66
CA ASN A 424 17.62 -1.69 15.55
C ASN A 424 18.83 -0.72 15.46
N ILE A 425 18.54 0.57 15.33
CA ILE A 425 19.55 1.61 15.24
C ILE A 425 19.81 2.18 16.64
N ASN A 426 21.08 2.13 17.10
CA ASN A 426 21.52 2.56 18.42
C ASN A 426 20.67 1.96 19.58
N PRO A 427 20.57 0.65 19.72
CA PRO A 427 19.66 0.01 20.70
C PRO A 427 19.91 0.43 22.15
N ASP A 428 21.11 0.92 22.48
CA ASP A 428 21.48 1.45 23.80
C ASP A 428 21.02 2.90 24.07
N GLY A 429 20.46 3.58 23.07
CA GLY A 429 19.94 4.94 23.19
C GLY A 429 18.78 5.03 24.19
N ALA A 430 18.75 6.10 25.00
CA ALA A 430 17.73 6.25 26.03
C ALA A 430 16.34 6.60 25.50
N THR A 431 16.26 7.32 24.35
CA THR A 431 15.03 7.88 23.78
C THR A 431 14.79 7.27 22.41
N ASP A 432 13.63 6.64 22.21
CA ASP A 432 13.18 6.17 20.90
C ASP A 432 12.57 7.31 20.10
N ILE A 433 13.16 7.63 18.93
CA ILE A 433 12.70 8.76 18.12
C ILE A 433 11.28 8.52 17.55
N GLN A 434 10.86 7.26 17.38
CA GLN A 434 9.53 6.93 16.91
C GLN A 434 8.51 7.00 18.05
N LYS A 435 8.72 6.26 19.12
CA LYS A 435 7.76 6.14 20.24
C LYS A 435 7.68 7.41 21.09
N ASP A 436 8.83 8.01 21.40
CA ASP A 436 8.91 9.12 22.35
C ASP A 436 8.79 10.49 21.68
N LEU A 437 9.19 10.62 20.39
CA LEU A 437 9.25 11.89 19.67
C LEU A 437 8.32 11.99 18.46
N GLY A 438 7.78 10.86 17.98
CA GLY A 438 6.86 10.79 16.84
C GLY A 438 7.51 10.89 15.46
N TRP A 439 8.85 10.82 15.37
CA TRP A 439 9.55 10.70 14.09
C TRP A 439 9.46 9.28 13.54
N SER A 440 9.75 9.08 12.26
CA SER A 440 9.64 7.74 11.65
C SER A 440 8.25 7.09 11.79
N ASN A 441 7.18 7.90 11.92
CA ASN A 441 5.81 7.40 12.02
C ASN A 441 5.29 6.93 10.65
N SER A 442 4.40 5.93 10.66
CA SER A 442 3.92 5.31 9.42
C SER A 442 2.96 6.19 8.62
N VAL A 443 2.39 7.24 9.22
CA VAL A 443 1.44 8.13 8.52
C VAL A 443 2.14 9.01 7.48
N PHE A 444 3.32 9.52 7.83
CA PHE A 444 4.07 10.42 6.95
C PHE A 444 5.42 9.85 6.51
N ALA A 445 6.18 9.21 7.41
CA ALA A 445 7.53 8.78 7.08
C ALA A 445 7.57 7.63 6.06
N ASP A 446 6.60 6.72 6.12
CA ASP A 446 6.51 5.57 5.21
C ASP A 446 5.67 5.92 3.95
N SER A 447 6.12 6.88 3.16
CA SER A 447 5.43 7.33 1.94
C SER A 447 6.45 7.49 0.79
N THR A 448 6.73 8.72 0.33
CA THR A 448 7.72 8.95 -0.73
C THR A 448 9.14 8.71 -0.23
N GLU A 449 9.91 7.89 -0.95
CA GLU A 449 11.27 7.55 -0.56
C GLU A 449 12.22 7.47 -1.76
N SER A 450 13.30 8.26 -1.66
CA SER A 450 14.46 8.04 -2.53
C SER A 450 15.24 6.80 -2.08
N ARG A 451 15.98 6.20 -3.00
CA ARG A 451 16.90 5.11 -2.69
C ARG A 451 17.86 5.48 -1.54
N ALA A 452 18.43 6.67 -1.61
CA ALA A 452 19.37 7.15 -0.59
C ALA A 452 18.73 7.25 0.81
N LEU A 453 17.49 7.75 0.90
CA LEU A 453 16.76 7.81 2.17
C LEU A 453 16.50 6.40 2.70
N LYS A 454 16.01 5.50 1.85
CA LYS A 454 15.72 4.10 2.20
C LYS A 454 16.96 3.35 2.69
N GLU A 455 18.10 3.53 2.04
CA GLU A 455 19.38 2.95 2.45
C GLU A 455 19.89 3.53 3.77
N SER A 456 19.54 4.78 4.12
CA SER A 456 20.08 5.46 5.30
C SER A 456 19.66 4.83 6.63
N TYR A 457 18.51 4.15 6.70
CA TYR A 457 17.97 3.52 7.91
C TYR A 457 17.89 1.99 7.84
N ASN A 458 18.18 1.40 6.68
CA ASN A 458 18.19 -0.04 6.50
C ASN A 458 19.59 -0.64 6.65
N THR A 459 19.64 -1.96 6.77
CA THR A 459 20.89 -2.73 6.92
C THR A 459 21.65 -2.83 5.59
N PRO A 460 22.96 -3.14 5.61
CA PRO A 460 23.71 -3.45 4.39
C PRO A 460 23.12 -4.62 3.58
N THR A 461 22.49 -5.59 4.25
CA THR A 461 21.81 -6.73 3.59
C THR A 461 20.56 -6.29 2.82
N PHE A 462 19.90 -5.21 3.24
CA PHE A 462 18.82 -4.62 2.45
C PHE A 462 19.35 -3.98 1.16
N VAL A 463 20.50 -3.31 1.19
CA VAL A 463 21.13 -2.77 -0.03
C VAL A 463 21.47 -3.91 -1.00
N GLU A 464 22.05 -5.02 -0.48
CA GLU A 464 22.33 -6.23 -1.25
C GLU A 464 21.05 -6.82 -1.88
N TYR A 465 19.94 -6.84 -1.13
CA TYR A 465 18.62 -7.24 -1.62
C TYR A 465 18.16 -6.37 -2.79
N VAL A 466 18.15 -5.04 -2.61
CA VAL A 466 17.72 -4.08 -3.66
C VAL A 466 18.55 -4.26 -4.92
N ASP A 467 19.88 -4.31 -4.79
CA ASP A 467 20.79 -4.51 -5.92
C ASP A 467 20.54 -5.85 -6.63
N SER A 468 20.27 -6.91 -5.88
CA SER A 468 19.94 -8.23 -6.43
C SER A 468 18.65 -8.20 -7.23
N VAL A 469 17.58 -7.57 -6.71
CA VAL A 469 16.30 -7.45 -7.43
C VAL A 469 16.49 -6.66 -8.72
N LEU A 470 17.09 -5.47 -8.65
CA LEU A 470 17.31 -4.60 -9.81
C LEU A 470 18.18 -5.26 -10.89
N ALA A 471 19.13 -6.10 -10.50
CA ALA A 471 20.02 -6.79 -11.44
C ALA A 471 19.40 -8.05 -12.07
N THR A 472 18.45 -8.71 -11.41
CA THR A 472 18.03 -10.07 -11.77
C THR A 472 16.52 -10.24 -11.96
N ARG A 473 15.71 -9.26 -11.62
CA ARG A 473 14.23 -9.34 -11.75
C ARG A 473 13.71 -8.25 -12.67
N THR A 474 12.61 -8.56 -13.35
CA THR A 474 11.87 -7.62 -14.17
C THR A 474 10.51 -7.37 -13.50
N PRO A 475 10.17 -6.13 -13.12
CA PRO A 475 8.83 -5.82 -12.65
C PRO A 475 7.81 -6.18 -13.73
N ARG A 476 6.68 -6.76 -13.33
CA ARG A 476 5.57 -6.99 -14.26
C ARG A 476 5.03 -5.65 -14.75
N GLU A 477 4.73 -5.56 -16.03
CA GLU A 477 4.03 -4.38 -16.57
C GLU A 477 2.67 -4.20 -15.87
N PRO A 478 2.27 -2.97 -15.57
CA PRO A 478 0.94 -2.70 -15.01
C PRO A 478 -0.16 -3.15 -15.97
N ASN A 479 -1.33 -3.45 -15.42
CA ASN A 479 -2.50 -3.67 -16.28
C ASN A 479 -2.85 -2.38 -17.03
N PRO A 480 -3.37 -2.47 -18.27
CA PRO A 480 -3.94 -1.30 -18.92
C PRO A 480 -5.13 -0.77 -18.11
N PRO A 481 -5.30 0.57 -18.00
CA PRO A 481 -6.39 1.17 -17.23
C PRO A 481 -7.77 0.73 -17.72
N ALA A 482 -8.65 0.41 -16.79
CA ALA A 482 -10.03 0.01 -17.05
C ALA A 482 -11.00 0.71 -16.06
N PRO A 483 -11.02 2.06 -16.01
CA PRO A 483 -11.82 2.77 -15.03
C PRO A 483 -13.31 2.58 -15.29
N LEU A 484 -14.02 2.11 -14.24
CA LEU A 484 -15.45 1.85 -14.26
C LEU A 484 -16.23 3.13 -13.95
N ASP A 485 -17.34 3.36 -14.65
CA ASP A 485 -18.29 4.40 -14.26
C ASP A 485 -19.11 3.98 -13.02
N GLU A 486 -19.92 4.89 -12.46
CA GLU A 486 -20.69 4.64 -11.23
C GLU A 486 -21.60 3.39 -11.32
N MET A 487 -22.31 3.21 -12.44
CA MET A 487 -23.20 2.05 -12.64
C MET A 487 -22.39 0.76 -12.83
N GLU A 488 -21.26 0.87 -13.50
CA GLU A 488 -20.32 -0.23 -13.70
C GLU A 488 -19.68 -0.65 -12.38
N LEU A 489 -19.26 0.32 -11.53
CA LEU A 489 -18.71 0.07 -10.19
C LEU A 489 -19.72 -0.66 -9.30
N GLU A 490 -20.99 -0.21 -9.28
CA GLU A 490 -22.05 -0.91 -8.53
C GLU A 490 -22.20 -2.36 -9.00
N ARG A 491 -22.25 -2.55 -10.33
CA ARG A 491 -22.38 -3.88 -10.91
C ARG A 491 -21.15 -4.75 -10.68
N ALA A 492 -19.94 -4.17 -10.83
CA ALA A 492 -18.68 -4.86 -10.58
C ALA A 492 -18.59 -5.34 -9.12
N SER A 493 -18.92 -4.49 -8.15
CA SER A 493 -18.92 -4.84 -6.72
C SER A 493 -19.82 -6.04 -6.40
N LEU A 494 -21.01 -6.11 -7.02
CA LEU A 494 -21.94 -7.24 -6.84
C LEU A 494 -21.40 -8.56 -7.41
N LEU A 495 -20.53 -8.51 -8.42
CA LEU A 495 -19.91 -9.68 -9.04
C LEU A 495 -18.56 -10.01 -8.37
N ALA A 496 -17.73 -9.02 -8.11
CA ALA A 496 -16.37 -9.20 -7.59
C ALA A 496 -16.34 -9.83 -6.19
N THR A 497 -17.22 -9.39 -5.28
CA THR A 497 -17.24 -9.90 -3.90
C THR A 497 -17.43 -11.41 -3.82
N PRO A 498 -18.49 -12.02 -4.38
CA PRO A 498 -18.66 -13.49 -4.32
C PRO A 498 -17.57 -14.24 -5.09
N LEU A 499 -17.04 -13.66 -6.19
CA LEU A 499 -15.91 -14.25 -6.91
C LEU A 499 -14.66 -14.31 -6.01
N LYS A 500 -14.31 -13.19 -5.37
CA LYS A 500 -13.16 -13.12 -4.47
C LYS A 500 -13.30 -14.07 -3.28
N ASP A 501 -14.45 -14.11 -2.61
CA ASP A 501 -14.71 -15.03 -1.50
C ASP A 501 -14.52 -16.50 -1.92
N THR A 502 -14.94 -16.85 -3.14
CA THR A 502 -14.74 -18.19 -3.70
C THR A 502 -13.26 -18.47 -3.97
N VAL A 503 -12.52 -17.49 -4.52
CA VAL A 503 -11.07 -17.60 -4.77
C VAL A 503 -10.33 -17.79 -3.44
N ASP A 504 -10.50 -16.90 -2.47
CA ASP A 504 -9.79 -16.92 -1.20
C ASP A 504 -10.00 -18.24 -0.46
N THR A 505 -11.27 -18.68 -0.36
CA THR A 505 -11.63 -19.96 0.28
C THR A 505 -11.01 -21.16 -0.43
N ASN A 506 -11.14 -21.24 -1.76
CA ASN A 506 -10.71 -22.45 -2.48
C ASN A 506 -9.21 -22.50 -2.72
N THR A 507 -8.53 -21.37 -2.85
CA THR A 507 -7.07 -21.34 -2.95
C THR A 507 -6.41 -22.04 -1.75
N LEU A 508 -6.80 -21.67 -0.53
CA LEU A 508 -6.27 -22.33 0.68
C LEU A 508 -6.71 -23.79 0.76
N ARG A 509 -7.96 -24.12 0.44
CA ARG A 509 -8.45 -25.53 0.46
C ARG A 509 -7.68 -26.43 -0.52
N PHE A 510 -7.36 -25.93 -1.72
CA PHE A 510 -6.51 -26.66 -2.66
C PHE A 510 -5.09 -26.83 -2.11
N ILE A 511 -4.46 -25.76 -1.63
CA ILE A 511 -3.09 -25.79 -1.07
C ILE A 511 -3.03 -26.75 0.13
N MET A 512 -3.99 -26.69 1.05
CA MET A 512 -4.05 -27.55 2.25
C MET A 512 -4.45 -29.01 1.96
N GLY A 513 -4.91 -29.31 0.75
CA GLY A 513 -5.36 -30.64 0.35
C GLY A 513 -6.77 -31.00 0.82
N GLU A 514 -7.55 -30.02 1.26
CA GLU A 514 -8.96 -30.19 1.62
C GLU A 514 -9.87 -30.27 0.40
N ARG A 515 -9.40 -29.75 -0.73
CA ARG A 515 -10.03 -29.89 -2.05
C ARG A 515 -9.02 -30.53 -3.01
N ASP A 516 -9.45 -31.54 -3.79
CA ASP A 516 -8.57 -32.20 -4.75
C ASP A 516 -8.30 -31.28 -5.95
N ILE A 517 -7.06 -31.18 -6.39
CA ILE A 517 -6.68 -30.37 -7.56
C ILE A 517 -7.35 -30.88 -8.86
N ALA A 518 -7.77 -32.13 -8.91
CA ALA A 518 -8.56 -32.67 -9.99
C ALA A 518 -9.95 -32.02 -10.13
N GLU A 519 -10.46 -31.36 -9.08
CA GLU A 519 -11.70 -30.57 -9.08
C GLU A 519 -11.48 -29.13 -9.58
N TRP A 520 -10.35 -28.82 -10.19
CA TRP A 520 -10.07 -27.45 -10.67
C TRP A 520 -11.10 -26.96 -11.68
N ASP A 521 -11.54 -27.83 -12.60
CA ASP A 521 -12.55 -27.47 -13.59
C ASP A 521 -13.93 -27.21 -12.93
N ASP A 522 -14.25 -27.92 -11.84
CA ASP A 522 -15.46 -27.67 -11.04
C ASP A 522 -15.36 -26.31 -10.32
N TYR A 523 -14.18 -25.96 -9.80
CA TYR A 523 -13.93 -24.65 -9.22
C TYR A 523 -14.11 -23.51 -10.24
N VAL A 524 -13.55 -23.65 -11.45
CA VAL A 524 -13.76 -22.66 -12.51
C VAL A 524 -15.25 -22.57 -12.88
N ALA A 525 -15.96 -23.70 -12.94
CA ALA A 525 -17.42 -23.69 -13.18
C ALA A 525 -18.21 -23.01 -12.04
N GLU A 526 -17.73 -23.06 -10.79
CA GLU A 526 -18.31 -22.29 -9.68
C GLU A 526 -18.15 -20.78 -9.89
N LEU A 527 -16.96 -20.32 -10.33
CA LEU A 527 -16.73 -18.91 -10.67
C LEU A 527 -17.62 -18.46 -11.84
N GLU A 528 -17.74 -19.27 -12.89
CA GLU A 528 -18.62 -19.00 -14.02
C GLU A 528 -20.09 -18.88 -13.59
N ALA A 529 -20.54 -19.73 -12.69
CA ALA A 529 -21.90 -19.68 -12.15
C ALA A 529 -22.17 -18.42 -11.31
N GLN A 530 -21.13 -17.80 -10.76
CA GLN A 530 -21.21 -16.54 -10.02
C GLN A 530 -21.10 -15.31 -10.91
N GLY A 531 -20.90 -15.48 -12.22
CA GLY A 531 -20.88 -14.39 -13.18
C GLY A 531 -19.48 -13.93 -13.62
N LEU A 532 -18.48 -14.81 -13.52
CA LEU A 532 -17.10 -14.53 -13.95
C LEU A 532 -17.04 -13.88 -15.33
N GLN A 533 -17.69 -14.47 -16.35
CA GLN A 533 -17.65 -13.92 -17.70
C GLN A 533 -18.31 -12.54 -17.78
N GLN A 534 -19.37 -12.29 -17.00
CA GLN A 534 -20.01 -10.97 -16.96
C GLN A 534 -19.09 -9.90 -16.35
N TYR A 535 -18.30 -10.29 -15.34
CA TYR A 535 -17.33 -9.41 -14.73
C TYR A 535 -16.17 -9.09 -15.68
N VAL A 536 -15.60 -10.12 -16.33
CA VAL A 536 -14.52 -9.95 -17.32
C VAL A 536 -14.97 -9.07 -18.50
N ASP A 537 -16.20 -9.29 -19.02
CA ASP A 537 -16.74 -8.48 -20.12
C ASP A 537 -16.94 -7.02 -19.69
N LEU A 538 -17.41 -6.78 -18.47
CA LEU A 538 -17.62 -5.45 -17.91
C LEU A 538 -16.29 -4.66 -17.85
N VAL A 539 -15.26 -5.25 -17.27
CA VAL A 539 -13.95 -4.59 -17.11
C VAL A 539 -13.28 -4.36 -18.47
N ASN A 540 -13.32 -5.34 -19.39
CA ASN A 540 -12.77 -5.14 -20.73
C ASN A 540 -13.53 -4.08 -21.54
N THR A 541 -14.84 -3.92 -21.36
CA THR A 541 -15.61 -2.85 -21.99
C THR A 541 -15.15 -1.46 -21.49
N ALA A 542 -14.91 -1.34 -20.19
CA ALA A 542 -14.40 -0.10 -19.61
C ALA A 542 -12.97 0.23 -20.13
N ARG A 543 -12.10 -0.79 -20.22
CA ARG A 543 -10.76 -0.66 -20.80
C ARG A 543 -10.81 -0.16 -22.26
N GLU A 544 -11.63 -0.80 -23.10
CA GLU A 544 -11.77 -0.42 -24.50
C GLU A 544 -12.29 1.01 -24.65
N ARG A 545 -13.25 1.43 -23.83
CA ARG A 545 -13.75 2.81 -23.78
C ARG A 545 -12.64 3.78 -23.41
N PHE A 546 -11.88 3.49 -22.34
CA PHE A 546 -10.79 4.36 -21.90
C PHE A 546 -9.70 4.51 -22.96
N GLU A 547 -9.35 3.44 -23.67
CA GLU A 547 -8.38 3.45 -24.77
C GLU A 547 -8.88 4.31 -25.95
N GLU A 548 -10.17 4.19 -26.32
CA GLU A 548 -10.77 4.99 -27.40
C GLU A 548 -10.81 6.50 -27.06
N GLU A 549 -11.05 6.85 -25.80
CA GLU A 549 -11.12 8.24 -25.33
C GLU A 549 -9.74 8.92 -25.20
N ASN A 550 -8.67 8.12 -24.99
CA ASN A 550 -7.32 8.61 -24.76
C ASN A 550 -6.35 8.36 -25.96
N SER A 551 -6.83 7.81 -27.10
CA SER A 551 -6.09 7.64 -28.36
C SER A 551 -6.27 8.84 -29.27
#